data_530b2715047d3195636d997d568b15d8
#
_entry.id   530b2715047d3195636d997d568b15d8
#
_cell.length_a   1.000
_cell.length_b   1.000
_cell.length_c   1.000
_cell.angle_alpha   90.00
_cell.angle_beta   90.00
_cell.angle_gamma   90.00
#
_symmetry.space_group_name_H-M   'P 1'
#
loop_
_entity.id
_entity.type
_entity.pdbx_description
1 polymer ?
#
loop_
_entity_poly.entity_id
_entity_poly.type
_entity_poly.pdbx_seq_one_letter_code
_entity_poly.pdbx_strand_id
1 'polypeptide(L)'
;EIPPVSIVDLGMVYRVVLTAAGAVRIRVEITPTYVGCPALEIIRRDVAARLGALEGVAGVEVAFVLDPPWTSDRITSEGRERLRSFGIAPPSCSRASPSSARAGADPSVPPSLTLILPTEAPPCPYCGSLDTHLENLFGPTACRSIYYCDGCRQPFEGMRSV
;
A
#
# COMPACT_ATOMS: atom_id res chain seq x y z
N GLU A 1 -9.94 -2.69 -3.88
CA GLU A 1 -10.06 -1.54 -2.96
C GLU A 1 -10.49 -2.01 -1.59
N ILE A 2 -9.99 -1.32 -0.60
CA ILE A 2 -10.40 -1.52 0.79
C ILE A 2 -11.45 -0.44 1.06
N PRO A 3 -12.76 -0.76 1.15
CA PRO A 3 -13.84 0.23 1.14
C PRO A 3 -13.69 1.41 2.10
N PRO A 4 -13.11 1.25 3.33
CA PRO A 4 -13.00 2.36 4.27
C PRO A 4 -11.75 3.24 4.06
N VAL A 5 -10.83 2.88 3.15
CA VAL A 5 -9.54 3.58 2.99
C VAL A 5 -9.45 4.19 1.61
N SER A 6 -9.27 5.51 1.54
CA SER A 6 -9.13 6.20 0.26
C SER A 6 -7.73 6.03 -0.35
N ILE A 7 -7.62 6.25 -1.65
CA ILE A 7 -6.31 6.27 -2.35
C ILE A 7 -5.40 7.39 -1.82
N VAL A 8 -5.98 8.44 -1.21
CA VAL A 8 -5.23 9.52 -0.54
C VAL A 8 -4.66 8.99 0.77
N ASP A 9 -5.45 8.31 1.59
CA ASP A 9 -5.02 7.72 2.86
C ASP A 9 -3.96 6.64 2.65
N LEU A 10 -4.05 5.89 1.55
CA LEU A 10 -3.03 4.91 1.15
C LEU A 10 -1.76 5.57 0.56
N GLY A 11 -1.74 6.90 0.43
CA GLY A 11 -0.60 7.62 -0.13
C GLY A 11 -0.31 7.28 -1.60
N MET A 12 -1.33 6.83 -2.35
CA MET A 12 -1.19 6.50 -3.76
C MET A 12 -1.15 7.74 -4.65
N VAL A 13 -1.73 8.87 -4.22
CA VAL A 13 -1.67 10.11 -4.98
C VAL A 13 -0.26 10.68 -4.89
N TYR A 14 0.45 10.65 -6.02
CA TYR A 14 1.82 11.14 -6.11
C TYR A 14 1.88 12.63 -6.33
N ARG A 15 1.12 13.11 -7.32
CA ARG A 15 1.10 14.53 -7.70
C ARG A 15 -0.23 14.89 -8.34
N VAL A 16 -0.67 16.13 -8.10
CA VAL A 16 -1.79 16.75 -8.79
C VAL A 16 -1.30 18.04 -9.42
N VAL A 17 -1.51 18.18 -10.72
CA VAL A 17 -1.13 19.37 -11.49
C VAL A 17 -2.40 20.02 -12.04
N LEU A 18 -2.55 21.30 -11.77
CA LEU A 18 -3.62 22.13 -12.29
C LEU A 18 -3.06 23.08 -13.37
N THR A 19 -3.66 23.06 -14.54
CA THR A 19 -3.30 23.98 -15.63
C THR A 19 -4.52 24.83 -15.96
N ALA A 20 -4.39 26.15 -15.79
CA ALA A 20 -5.45 27.11 -16.07
C ALA A 20 -5.06 27.94 -17.30
N ALA A 21 -5.49 27.51 -18.48
CA ALA A 21 -5.39 28.27 -19.73
C ALA A 21 -6.81 28.51 -20.26
N GLY A 22 -7.59 29.31 -19.51
CA GLY A 22 -9.02 29.55 -19.76
C GLY A 22 -9.92 28.58 -19.00
N ALA A 23 -9.89 27.29 -19.26
CA ALA A 23 -10.58 26.25 -18.51
C ALA A 23 -9.57 25.36 -17.74
N VAL A 24 -9.95 24.96 -16.53
CA VAL A 24 -9.05 24.16 -15.65
C VAL A 24 -8.91 22.74 -16.19
N ARG A 25 -7.65 22.30 -16.38
CA ARG A 25 -7.31 20.91 -16.63
C ARG A 25 -6.58 20.33 -15.43
N ILE A 26 -6.95 19.12 -15.03
CA ILE A 26 -6.38 18.43 -13.87
C ILE A 26 -5.63 17.20 -14.37
N ARG A 27 -4.35 17.09 -14.00
CA ARG A 27 -3.57 15.86 -14.17
C ARG A 27 -3.29 15.28 -12.81
N VAL A 28 -3.71 14.02 -12.59
CA VAL A 28 -3.46 13.26 -11.36
C VAL A 28 -2.49 12.14 -11.67
N GLU A 29 -1.39 12.09 -10.95
CA GLU A 29 -0.41 11.01 -11.01
C GLU A 29 -0.57 10.13 -9.79
N ILE A 30 -0.78 8.84 -10.02
CA ILE A 30 -1.05 7.83 -8.99
C ILE A 30 0.06 6.78 -9.04
N THR A 31 0.65 6.49 -7.89
CA THR A 31 1.61 5.39 -7.71
C THR A 31 0.86 4.20 -7.13
N PRO A 32 0.71 3.09 -7.87
CA PRO A 32 -0.04 1.94 -7.38
C PRO A 32 0.73 1.18 -6.30
N THR A 33 0.02 0.64 -5.31
CA THR A 33 0.58 -0.24 -4.27
C THR A 33 1.05 -1.58 -4.83
N TYR A 34 0.47 -1.99 -5.96
CA TYR A 34 0.82 -3.21 -6.71
C TYR A 34 0.56 -2.99 -8.20
N VAL A 35 1.59 -3.21 -9.02
CA VAL A 35 1.57 -2.90 -10.46
C VAL A 35 0.53 -3.72 -11.23
N GLY A 36 0.30 -4.98 -10.82
CA GLY A 36 -0.67 -5.89 -11.44
C GLY A 36 -2.08 -5.81 -10.84
N CYS A 37 -2.43 -4.72 -10.14
CA CYS A 37 -3.74 -4.60 -9.49
C CYS A 37 -4.87 -4.45 -10.51
N PRO A 38 -5.88 -5.33 -10.55
CA PRO A 38 -7.00 -5.23 -11.49
C PRO A 38 -7.90 -4.01 -11.21
N ALA A 39 -7.83 -3.42 -10.01
CA ALA A 39 -8.62 -2.25 -9.64
C ALA A 39 -8.07 -0.93 -10.24
N LEU A 40 -6.88 -0.92 -10.84
CA LEU A 40 -6.29 0.33 -11.34
C LEU A 40 -7.17 1.04 -12.38
N GLU A 41 -7.80 0.28 -13.27
CA GLU A 41 -8.67 0.88 -14.28
C GLU A 41 -9.95 1.46 -13.67
N ILE A 42 -10.49 0.82 -12.63
CA ILE A 42 -11.63 1.33 -11.87
C ILE A 42 -11.24 2.63 -11.17
N ILE A 43 -10.08 2.65 -10.50
CA ILE A 43 -9.55 3.84 -9.81
C ILE A 43 -9.38 4.98 -10.80
N ARG A 44 -8.79 4.72 -11.99
CA ARG A 44 -8.62 5.73 -13.04
C ARG A 44 -9.95 6.35 -13.42
N ARG A 45 -10.93 5.51 -13.75
CA ARG A 45 -12.26 5.95 -14.17
C ARG A 45 -12.98 6.74 -13.08
N ASP A 46 -12.95 6.27 -11.84
CA ASP A 46 -13.65 6.93 -10.73
C ASP A 46 -13.02 8.27 -10.37
N VAL A 47 -11.69 8.38 -10.38
CA VAL A 47 -10.98 9.64 -10.18
C VAL A 47 -11.32 10.63 -11.29
N ALA A 48 -11.27 10.18 -12.56
CA ALA A 48 -11.59 11.01 -13.70
C ALA A 48 -13.05 11.51 -13.66
N ALA A 49 -13.99 10.62 -13.33
CA ALA A 49 -15.41 10.97 -13.24
C ALA A 49 -15.69 11.97 -12.11
N ARG A 50 -15.13 11.73 -10.90
CA ARG A 50 -15.36 12.63 -9.76
C ARG A 50 -14.77 14.01 -9.95
N LEU A 51 -13.55 14.10 -10.47
CA LEU A 51 -12.90 15.38 -10.74
C LEU A 51 -13.50 16.10 -11.94
N GLY A 52 -13.93 15.35 -12.97
CA GLY A 52 -14.60 15.92 -14.15
C GLY A 52 -15.99 16.47 -13.85
N ALA A 53 -16.62 16.06 -12.76
CA ALA A 53 -17.90 16.60 -12.31
C ALA A 53 -17.78 17.95 -11.57
N LEU A 54 -16.56 18.40 -11.28
CA LEU A 54 -16.33 19.69 -10.61
C LEU A 54 -16.58 20.84 -11.59
N GLU A 55 -17.23 21.89 -11.11
CA GLU A 55 -17.48 23.08 -11.90
C GLU A 55 -16.18 23.75 -12.35
N GLY A 56 -16.11 24.16 -13.60
CA GLY A 56 -14.93 24.82 -14.19
C GLY A 56 -13.82 23.87 -14.67
N VAL A 57 -13.98 22.56 -14.49
CA VAL A 57 -13.02 21.55 -14.99
C VAL A 57 -13.36 21.18 -16.43
N ALA A 58 -12.42 21.42 -17.35
CA ALA A 58 -12.57 21.11 -18.78
C ALA A 58 -11.99 19.74 -19.16
N GLY A 59 -11.17 19.15 -18.29
CA GLY A 59 -10.61 17.83 -18.57
C GLY A 59 -9.78 17.30 -17.42
N VAL A 60 -9.78 15.96 -17.29
CA VAL A 60 -9.03 15.25 -16.26
C VAL A 60 -8.20 14.16 -16.94
N GLU A 61 -6.92 14.13 -16.62
CA GLU A 61 -5.98 13.10 -17.03
C GLU A 61 -5.50 12.35 -15.77
N VAL A 62 -5.61 11.03 -15.78
CA VAL A 62 -5.11 10.18 -14.69
C VAL A 62 -4.04 9.27 -15.25
N ALA A 63 -2.81 9.41 -14.73
CA ALA A 63 -1.65 8.64 -15.11
C ALA A 63 -1.14 7.78 -13.96
N PHE A 64 -0.72 6.54 -14.25
CA PHE A 64 0.01 5.72 -13.29
C PHE A 64 1.50 5.92 -13.45
N VAL A 65 2.17 6.19 -12.32
CA VAL A 65 3.61 6.43 -12.21
C VAL A 65 4.22 5.33 -11.37
N LEU A 66 5.27 4.68 -11.90
CA LEU A 66 5.95 3.59 -11.22
C LEU A 66 7.31 4.00 -10.63
N ASP A 67 7.80 5.18 -11.02
CA ASP A 67 9.02 5.76 -10.50
C ASP A 67 8.73 7.19 -10.00
N PRO A 68 8.93 7.48 -8.71
CA PRO A 68 9.34 6.55 -7.65
C PRO A 68 8.26 5.52 -7.32
N PRO A 69 8.66 4.30 -6.87
CA PRO A 69 7.71 3.27 -6.47
C PRO A 69 6.92 3.70 -5.23
N TRP A 70 5.74 3.14 -5.06
CA TRP A 70 4.98 3.31 -3.83
C TRP A 70 5.69 2.60 -2.67
N THR A 71 5.65 3.22 -1.50
CA THR A 71 6.17 2.62 -0.26
C THR A 71 5.12 2.71 0.83
N SER A 72 5.14 1.76 1.77
CA SER A 72 4.21 1.71 2.90
C SER A 72 4.30 2.91 3.86
N ASP A 73 5.40 3.65 3.82
CA ASP A 73 5.57 4.87 4.62
C ASP A 73 4.67 6.02 4.16
N ARG A 74 4.13 5.93 2.94
CA ARG A 74 3.21 6.92 2.38
C ARG A 74 1.78 6.81 2.92
N ILE A 75 1.45 5.71 3.60
CA ILE A 75 0.14 5.53 4.24
C ILE A 75 0.02 6.53 5.39
N THR A 76 -1.05 7.33 5.37
CA THR A 76 -1.30 8.32 6.44
C THR A 76 -1.62 7.63 7.77
N SER A 77 -1.52 8.36 8.88
CA SER A 77 -1.94 7.88 10.20
C SER A 77 -3.40 7.45 10.21
N GLU A 78 -4.26 8.26 9.59
CA GLU A 78 -5.69 7.98 9.41
C GLU A 78 -5.93 6.73 8.58
N GLY A 79 -5.16 6.56 7.50
CA GLY A 79 -5.20 5.36 6.65
C GLY A 79 -4.83 4.10 7.42
N ARG A 80 -3.79 4.16 8.25
CA ARG A 80 -3.38 3.04 9.12
C ARG A 80 -4.45 2.69 10.15
N GLU A 81 -5.09 3.69 10.75
CA GLU A 81 -6.16 3.48 11.72
C GLU A 81 -7.40 2.88 11.06
N ARG A 82 -7.79 3.38 9.89
CA ARG A 82 -8.90 2.82 9.11
C ARG A 82 -8.64 1.38 8.69
N LEU A 83 -7.41 1.04 8.29
CA LEU A 83 -7.03 -0.36 8.01
C LEU A 83 -7.26 -1.24 9.24
N ARG A 84 -6.74 -0.83 10.41
CA ARG A 84 -6.92 -1.59 11.67
C ARG A 84 -8.38 -1.75 12.05
N SER A 85 -9.17 -0.68 11.99
CA SER A 85 -10.59 -0.72 12.33
C SER A 85 -11.39 -1.66 11.42
N PHE A 86 -10.88 -1.91 10.22
CA PHE A 86 -11.45 -2.84 9.26
C PHE A 86 -10.89 -4.27 9.39
N GLY A 87 -10.02 -4.52 10.36
CA GLY A 87 -9.41 -5.83 10.59
C GLY A 87 -8.24 -6.16 9.68
N ILE A 88 -7.65 -5.14 9.02
CA ILE A 88 -6.48 -5.29 8.19
C ILE A 88 -5.28 -4.68 8.92
N ALA A 89 -4.25 -5.49 9.18
CA ALA A 89 -3.02 -4.97 9.74
C ALA A 89 -2.29 -4.08 8.72
N PRO A 90 -2.01 -2.80 9.06
CA PRO A 90 -1.19 -1.96 8.21
C PRO A 90 0.25 -2.49 8.20
N PRO A 91 1.00 -2.29 7.10
CA PRO A 91 2.39 -2.69 7.02
C PRO A 91 3.22 -1.92 8.05
N SER A 92 4.27 -2.55 8.55
CA SER A 92 5.26 -1.87 9.39
C SER A 92 5.86 -0.70 8.62
N CYS A 93 6.10 0.42 9.30
CA CYS A 93 6.88 1.49 8.68
C CYS A 93 8.28 0.94 8.40
N SER A 94 8.77 1.14 7.20
CA SER A 94 10.16 0.83 6.87
C SER A 94 11.08 1.76 7.67
N ARG A 95 11.27 1.46 8.97
CA ARG A 95 12.49 1.88 9.63
C ARG A 95 13.58 0.98 9.05
N ALA A 96 14.03 1.30 7.86
CA ALA A 96 15.31 0.85 7.39
C ALA A 96 16.35 1.44 8.36
N SER A 97 16.58 0.74 9.46
CA SER A 97 17.86 0.87 10.14
C SER A 97 18.88 0.31 9.16
N PRO A 98 19.81 1.12 8.66
CA PRO A 98 20.85 0.64 7.74
C PRO A 98 21.85 -0.31 8.42
N SER A 99 21.57 -0.77 9.64
CA SER A 99 22.47 -1.55 10.48
C SER A 99 22.21 -3.06 10.52
N SER A 100 21.17 -3.59 9.86
CA SER A 100 20.99 -5.05 9.79
C SER A 100 21.41 -5.68 8.44
N ALA A 101 21.99 -4.89 7.55
CA ALA A 101 22.65 -5.44 6.38
C ALA A 101 24.04 -5.95 6.78
N ARG A 102 24.18 -7.28 6.83
CA ARG A 102 25.45 -8.01 6.81
C ARG A 102 26.29 -8.06 8.10
N ALA A 103 25.85 -8.85 9.05
CA ALA A 103 26.80 -9.58 9.87
C ALA A 103 26.67 -11.08 9.51
N GLY A 104 27.61 -11.62 8.72
CA GLY A 104 27.73 -13.05 8.49
C GLY A 104 27.40 -13.58 7.09
N ALA A 105 27.59 -12.82 6.04
CA ALA A 105 27.55 -13.40 4.69
C ALA A 105 28.94 -14.01 4.37
N ASP A 106 29.03 -15.33 4.32
CA ASP A 106 30.15 -16.07 3.78
C ASP A 106 30.30 -15.72 2.28
N PRO A 107 31.44 -15.18 1.82
CA PRO A 107 31.64 -14.75 0.43
C PRO A 107 31.66 -15.91 -0.59
N SER A 108 31.58 -17.15 -0.15
CA SER A 108 31.56 -18.35 -1.00
C SER A 108 30.14 -18.79 -1.39
N VAL A 109 29.08 -18.18 -0.84
CA VAL A 109 27.69 -18.50 -1.21
C VAL A 109 27.27 -17.55 -2.35
N PRO A 110 26.87 -18.09 -3.53
CA PRO A 110 26.32 -17.24 -4.60
C PRO A 110 25.11 -16.48 -4.04
N PRO A 111 24.79 -15.28 -4.56
CA PRO A 111 23.63 -14.52 -4.11
C PRO A 111 22.37 -15.33 -4.42
N SER A 112 22.08 -16.26 -3.52
CA SER A 112 20.84 -17.03 -3.52
C SER A 112 19.71 -16.01 -3.49
N LEU A 113 18.68 -16.24 -4.28
CA LEU A 113 17.42 -15.51 -4.22
C LEU A 113 17.03 -15.37 -2.75
N THR A 114 17.39 -14.26 -2.15
CA THR A 114 16.93 -13.94 -0.81
C THR A 114 15.48 -13.56 -0.99
N LEU A 115 14.59 -14.55 -0.79
CA LEU A 115 13.18 -14.26 -0.65
C LEU A 115 13.09 -13.22 0.46
N ILE A 116 12.72 -11.99 0.13
CA ILE A 116 12.42 -10.96 1.11
C ILE A 116 11.08 -11.36 1.75
N LEU A 117 11.15 -12.33 2.66
CA LEU A 117 10.03 -12.61 3.55
C LEU A 117 9.90 -11.41 4.49
N PRO A 118 8.68 -10.99 4.81
CA PRO A 118 8.47 -9.99 5.84
C PRO A 118 9.19 -10.45 7.11
N THR A 119 10.17 -9.69 7.55
CA THR A 119 11.03 -10.06 8.68
C THR A 119 10.29 -10.07 10.01
N GLU A 120 9.13 -9.39 10.08
CA GLU A 120 8.29 -9.33 11.27
C GLU A 120 6.82 -9.36 10.86
N ALA A 121 6.06 -10.24 11.51
CA ALA A 121 4.62 -10.27 11.35
C ALA A 121 3.99 -9.03 12.03
N PRO A 122 2.95 -8.42 11.45
CA PRO A 122 2.32 -7.24 12.03
C PRO A 122 1.52 -7.60 13.29
N PRO A 123 1.33 -6.65 14.23
CA PRO A 123 0.46 -6.87 15.40
C PRO A 123 -0.97 -7.15 14.96
N CYS A 124 -1.63 -8.03 15.70
CA CYS A 124 -3.03 -8.40 15.44
C CYS A 124 -3.96 -7.18 15.51
N PRO A 125 -4.77 -6.91 14.48
CA PRO A 125 -5.68 -5.76 14.48
C PRO A 125 -6.84 -5.91 15.48
N TYR A 126 -7.13 -7.14 15.94
CA TYR A 126 -8.24 -7.42 16.85
C TYR A 126 -7.86 -7.30 18.33
N CYS A 127 -6.71 -7.83 18.73
CA CYS A 127 -6.30 -7.88 20.13
C CYS A 127 -4.98 -7.17 20.45
N GLY A 128 -4.26 -6.70 19.43
CA GLY A 128 -2.97 -6.01 19.58
C GLY A 128 -1.79 -6.93 19.91
N SER A 129 -1.99 -8.26 19.98
CA SER A 129 -0.91 -9.23 20.26
C SER A 129 0.16 -9.16 19.19
N LEU A 130 1.42 -9.30 19.60
CA LEU A 130 2.58 -9.46 18.73
C LEU A 130 2.86 -10.94 18.41
N ASP A 131 2.16 -11.86 19.10
CA ASP A 131 2.26 -13.28 18.85
C ASP A 131 1.42 -13.64 17.61
N THR A 132 2.00 -13.35 16.46
CA THR A 132 1.39 -13.49 15.15
C THR A 132 2.40 -14.09 14.18
N HIS A 133 1.91 -14.86 13.21
CA HIS A 133 2.76 -15.44 12.17
C HIS A 133 2.09 -15.37 10.81
N LEU A 134 2.91 -15.43 9.76
CA LEU A 134 2.45 -15.49 8.39
C LEU A 134 1.90 -16.88 8.08
N GLU A 135 0.61 -16.97 7.77
CA GLU A 135 -0.05 -18.20 7.36
C GLU A 135 0.05 -18.41 5.84
N ASN A 136 -0.20 -17.35 5.08
CA ASN A 136 -0.12 -17.39 3.63
C ASN A 136 0.32 -16.04 3.06
N LEU A 137 1.35 -16.08 2.21
CA LEU A 137 1.84 -14.90 1.53
C LEU A 137 0.82 -14.30 0.55
N PHE A 138 -0.09 -15.12 0.04
CA PHE A 138 -1.12 -14.73 -0.91
C PHE A 138 -2.47 -14.62 -0.21
N GLY A 139 -2.96 -13.40 -0.07
CA GLY A 139 -4.29 -13.09 0.46
C GLY A 139 -5.35 -13.00 -0.65
N PRO A 140 -6.54 -12.48 -0.32
CA PRO A 140 -7.64 -12.29 -1.28
C PRO A 140 -7.27 -11.35 -2.43
N THR A 141 -6.29 -10.49 -2.22
CA THR A 141 -5.72 -9.60 -3.23
C THR A 141 -4.19 -9.66 -3.19
N ALA A 142 -3.54 -9.37 -4.31
CA ALA A 142 -2.09 -9.46 -4.44
C ALA A 142 -1.30 -8.51 -3.51
N CYS A 143 -1.92 -7.45 -3.01
CA CYS A 143 -1.34 -6.51 -2.06
C CYS A 143 -1.52 -6.91 -0.59
N ARG A 144 -2.15 -8.07 -0.30
CA ARG A 144 -2.43 -8.57 1.05
C ARG A 144 -1.88 -9.98 1.26
N SER A 145 -1.55 -10.27 2.52
CA SER A 145 -1.17 -11.60 3.01
C SER A 145 -2.08 -12.01 4.15
N ILE A 146 -2.15 -13.30 4.45
CA ILE A 146 -2.93 -13.84 5.57
C ILE A 146 -1.97 -14.17 6.72
N TYR A 147 -2.33 -13.69 7.88
CA TYR A 147 -1.64 -13.93 9.15
C TYR A 147 -2.58 -14.63 10.14
N TYR A 148 -2.01 -15.26 11.13
CA TYR A 148 -2.72 -15.84 12.25
C TYR A 148 -2.22 -15.27 13.56
N CYS A 149 -3.13 -15.02 14.50
CA CYS A 149 -2.82 -14.55 15.84
C CYS A 149 -2.97 -15.69 16.84
N ASP A 150 -1.87 -16.09 17.50
CA ASP A 150 -1.89 -17.13 18.52
C ASP A 150 -2.53 -16.64 19.83
N GLY A 151 -2.53 -15.33 20.07
CA GLY A 151 -3.14 -14.72 21.25
C GLY A 151 -4.67 -14.81 21.26
N CYS A 152 -5.34 -14.40 20.19
CA CYS A 152 -6.81 -14.45 20.10
C CYS A 152 -7.34 -15.55 19.19
N ARG A 153 -6.46 -16.32 18.55
CA ARG A 153 -6.76 -17.44 17.65
C ARG A 153 -7.63 -17.05 16.45
N GLN A 154 -7.36 -15.86 15.88
CA GLN A 154 -8.07 -15.35 14.71
C GLN A 154 -7.12 -15.17 13.54
N PRO A 155 -7.51 -15.62 12.33
CA PRO A 155 -6.84 -15.20 11.11
C PRO A 155 -7.16 -13.74 10.83
N PHE A 156 -6.21 -13.02 10.22
CA PHE A 156 -6.41 -11.64 9.78
C PHE A 156 -5.61 -11.36 8.52
N GLU A 157 -6.01 -10.33 7.81
CA GLU A 157 -5.28 -9.86 6.65
C GLU A 157 -4.27 -8.79 7.04
N GLY A 158 -3.11 -8.82 6.42
CA GLY A 158 -2.12 -7.75 6.54
C GLY A 158 -1.76 -7.20 5.17
N MET A 159 -1.62 -5.89 5.07
CA MET A 159 -1.13 -5.25 3.86
C MET A 159 0.38 -5.51 3.73
N ARG A 160 0.81 -5.90 2.53
CA ARG A 160 2.22 -6.20 2.26
C ARG A 160 3.06 -4.92 2.32
N SER A 161 4.23 -5.02 2.95
CA SER A 161 5.27 -3.96 2.90
C SER A 161 5.96 -3.97 1.54
N VAL A 162 6.24 -2.80 1.01
CA VAL A 162 7.02 -2.57 -0.22
C VAL A 162 8.05 -1.50 0.07
#